data_d57ddbaa45756af534cd8959d8e55088
#
_entry.id   d57ddbaa45756af534cd8959d8e55088
#
_cell.length_a   1.000
_cell.length_b   1.000
_cell.length_c   1.000
_cell.angle_alpha   90.00
_cell.angle_beta   90.00
_cell.angle_gamma   90.00
#
_symmetry.space_group_name_H-M   'P 1'
#
loop_
_entity.id
_entity.type
_entity.pdbx_description
1 polymer ?
#
loop_
_entity_poly.entity_id
_entity_poly.type
_entity_poly.pdbx_seq_one_letter_code
_entity_poly.pdbx_strand_id
1 'polypeptide(L)'
;MGERVIEPVELGSNLKLPPKPAYVRQRPRWWQPVNLTALVLLMIGLIFYRSHHGTGDAPRFSTSENGQSSSWASHRQTDEQDWSMIEPSPELHWHSCYDGAYDCARLDLPMDWLDPTDEDRVVIAIMRLRATETDDYRGPVIFNPGGPGGSGIWSLRDHGASLQTIIGRNYDLISFDPRGIGATMPRIECWDTAEQRQLWDLLDPGVVDAHPGTVYDIYARAVAYSQACESHMMNKSNILRHVGTASHARDMLEIMHKLGQEKLKYWGFSYGTVLGGVFAAMYPDKVERLVSDGNVDIREWHYQDRINFLRDTDKVMDVFYEFCHKAGPMGCDFWAETPELIKQRRENLLESIRKHPIVVPADGSLETPGPVMPHLITWSHIRRLTSAALYQPIYKFKDYATVLAALEAGDGRPFYTMRPYEPEGPSPSLCYPETIPSNVPHLEEVNGEATAPIECSDAIPWNGTVDDFVDLTRQLRGISHANGDVFALFRTQCIGRTIRPKWRFDGPFEGNTSFPILYVNNIADNVTPLVSARSNSAGFPGSVVLVQNAYGHSTLAASSTCTANYIRGYFQNGTLPEPGTVCEPDYSPFQDTSAIEKDELVIALEKLSTVRRGFPLSLKI
;
A
#
# COMPACT_ATOMS: atom_id res chain seq x y z
N MET A 1 11.22 -10.99 -61.34
CA MET A 1 11.03 -12.34 -61.79
C MET A 1 10.73 -13.21 -60.59
N GLY A 2 9.48 -13.63 -60.52
CA GLY A 2 8.91 -14.79 -59.90
C GLY A 2 8.15 -14.57 -58.60
N GLU A 3 6.97 -13.95 -58.67
CA GLU A 3 5.92 -14.07 -57.65
C GLU A 3 5.42 -15.51 -57.63
N ARG A 4 5.38 -16.13 -56.42
CA ARG A 4 4.56 -17.34 -56.22
C ARG A 4 3.37 -16.96 -55.34
N VAL A 5 2.22 -16.94 -55.95
CA VAL A 5 0.91 -16.90 -55.33
C VAL A 5 0.66 -18.24 -54.66
N ILE A 6 0.36 -18.26 -53.39
CA ILE A 6 -0.11 -19.44 -52.65
C ILE A 6 -1.64 -19.28 -52.51
N GLU A 7 -2.36 -20.22 -53.13
CA GLU A 7 -3.80 -20.36 -53.02
C GLU A 7 -4.23 -20.81 -51.61
N PRO A 8 -5.43 -20.39 -51.12
CA PRO A 8 -5.92 -20.84 -49.82
C PRO A 8 -6.52 -22.25 -49.92
N VAL A 9 -6.09 -23.10 -48.98
CA VAL A 9 -6.68 -24.45 -48.80
C VAL A 9 -8.00 -24.32 -48.05
N GLU A 10 -9.10 -24.66 -48.67
CA GLU A 10 -10.40 -24.90 -48.05
C GLU A 10 -10.33 -26.12 -47.12
N LEU A 11 -10.47 -25.91 -45.81
CA LEU A 11 -10.69 -26.96 -44.81
C LEU A 11 -12.18 -27.24 -44.66
N GLY A 12 -12.59 -28.40 -45.13
CA GLY A 12 -13.95 -28.90 -45.12
C GLY A 12 -14.55 -29.01 -43.72
N SER A 13 -15.76 -28.53 -43.64
CA SER A 13 -16.71 -28.67 -42.53
C SER A 13 -17.16 -30.12 -42.37
N ASN A 14 -16.61 -30.89 -41.41
CA ASN A 14 -17.26 -32.09 -40.88
C ASN A 14 -16.57 -32.58 -39.59
N LEU A 15 -16.78 -31.83 -38.48
CA LEU A 15 -16.55 -32.34 -37.12
C LEU A 15 -17.91 -32.44 -36.43
N LYS A 16 -18.47 -33.65 -36.40
CA LYS A 16 -19.63 -33.99 -35.58
C LYS A 16 -19.18 -33.99 -34.11
N LEU A 17 -19.71 -33.06 -33.34
CA LEU A 17 -19.58 -33.05 -31.88
C LEU A 17 -20.30 -34.27 -31.27
N PRO A 18 -19.74 -34.94 -30.27
CA PRO A 18 -20.39 -36.04 -29.58
C PRO A 18 -21.61 -35.51 -28.78
N PRO A 19 -22.69 -36.29 -28.61
CA PRO A 19 -23.88 -35.89 -27.91
C PRO A 19 -23.58 -35.65 -26.43
N LYS A 20 -24.13 -34.53 -25.87
CA LYS A 20 -24.07 -34.20 -24.46
C LYS A 20 -24.64 -35.37 -23.63
N PRO A 21 -23.97 -35.81 -22.55
CA PRO A 21 -24.53 -36.82 -21.66
C PRO A 21 -25.80 -36.26 -20.98
N ALA A 22 -26.86 -37.06 -21.02
CA ALA A 22 -28.11 -36.76 -20.34
C ALA A 22 -27.88 -36.77 -18.83
N TYR A 23 -28.05 -35.62 -18.20
CA TYR A 23 -28.01 -35.47 -16.76
C TYR A 23 -29.26 -36.10 -16.15
N VAL A 24 -29.16 -37.35 -15.69
CA VAL A 24 -30.19 -37.97 -14.86
C VAL A 24 -30.13 -37.35 -13.48
N ARG A 25 -31.14 -36.53 -13.15
CA ARG A 25 -31.34 -35.98 -11.80
C ARG A 25 -31.63 -37.16 -10.87
N GLN A 26 -30.64 -37.69 -10.19
CA GLN A 26 -30.87 -38.51 -9.01
C GLN A 26 -31.29 -37.60 -7.85
N ARG A 27 -32.52 -37.71 -7.42
CA ARG A 27 -33.00 -37.08 -6.17
C ARG A 27 -32.24 -37.71 -5.00
N PRO A 28 -31.67 -36.90 -4.07
CA PRO A 28 -31.08 -37.47 -2.86
C PRO A 28 -32.15 -38.08 -1.99
N ARG A 29 -31.95 -39.35 -1.64
CA ARG A 29 -32.80 -40.21 -0.81
C ARG A 29 -32.51 -39.91 0.66
N TRP A 30 -32.91 -38.73 1.18
CA TRP A 30 -32.75 -38.34 2.58
C TRP A 30 -34.02 -37.62 3.11
N TRP A 31 -35.20 -38.21 2.89
CA TRP A 31 -36.39 -37.85 3.65
C TRP A 31 -36.98 -39.16 4.21
N GLN A 32 -36.46 -39.59 5.37
CA GLN A 32 -37.25 -40.42 6.26
C GLN A 32 -38.04 -39.48 7.17
N PRO A 33 -39.33 -39.72 7.40
CA PRO A 33 -40.13 -38.91 8.30
C PRO A 33 -39.57 -39.03 9.71
N VAL A 34 -39.10 -37.92 10.27
CA VAL A 34 -38.71 -37.81 11.67
C VAL A 34 -39.95 -38.07 12.51
N ASN A 35 -39.89 -39.09 13.34
CA ASN A 35 -40.98 -39.50 14.18
C ASN A 35 -41.30 -38.40 15.21
N LEU A 36 -42.41 -37.68 15.04
CA LEU A 36 -42.84 -36.56 15.88
C LEU A 36 -42.88 -36.93 17.37
N THR A 37 -43.08 -38.21 17.69
CA THR A 37 -43.07 -38.76 19.05
C THR A 37 -41.72 -38.67 19.76
N ALA A 38 -40.59 -38.77 19.01
CA ALA A 38 -39.25 -38.64 19.60
C ALA A 38 -38.92 -37.19 19.98
N LEU A 39 -39.40 -36.21 19.21
CA LEU A 39 -39.23 -34.79 19.51
C LEU A 39 -40.07 -34.35 20.73
N VAL A 40 -41.27 -34.86 20.88
CA VAL A 40 -42.15 -34.57 22.03
C VAL A 40 -41.57 -35.17 23.32
N LEU A 41 -41.00 -36.37 23.28
CA LEU A 41 -40.35 -36.99 24.44
C LEU A 41 -39.05 -36.27 24.85
N LEU A 42 -38.30 -35.73 23.89
CA LEU A 42 -37.09 -34.91 24.16
C LEU A 42 -37.46 -33.56 24.80
N MET A 43 -38.53 -32.92 24.35
CA MET A 43 -39.04 -31.68 24.94
C MET A 43 -39.60 -31.90 26.35
N ILE A 44 -40.34 -32.99 26.59
CA ILE A 44 -40.82 -33.34 27.91
C ILE A 44 -39.67 -33.69 28.86
N GLY A 45 -38.64 -34.40 28.39
CA GLY A 45 -37.41 -34.68 29.15
C GLY A 45 -36.64 -33.42 29.56
N LEU A 46 -36.55 -32.43 28.68
CA LEU A 46 -35.93 -31.14 28.96
C LEU A 46 -36.73 -30.29 29.96
N ILE A 47 -38.07 -30.37 29.93
CA ILE A 47 -38.93 -29.67 30.90
C ILE A 47 -38.83 -30.35 32.29
N PHE A 48 -38.81 -31.70 32.38
CA PHE A 48 -38.60 -32.42 33.64
C PHE A 48 -37.20 -32.26 34.22
N TYR A 49 -36.15 -32.15 33.36
CA TYR A 49 -34.79 -31.87 33.83
C TYR A 49 -34.66 -30.46 34.44
N ARG A 50 -35.36 -29.47 33.88
CA ARG A 50 -35.41 -28.10 34.44
C ARG A 50 -36.24 -27.97 35.72
N SER A 51 -37.23 -28.86 35.97
CA SER A 51 -38.05 -28.79 37.17
C SER A 51 -37.49 -29.56 38.37
N HIS A 52 -36.49 -30.44 38.16
CA HIS A 52 -35.86 -31.21 39.26
C HIS A 52 -34.51 -30.73 39.72
N HIS A 53 -33.93 -29.73 39.06
CA HIS A 53 -32.72 -29.03 39.54
C HIS A 53 -33.03 -27.55 39.82
N GLY A 54 -33.93 -27.38 40.81
CA GLY A 54 -34.17 -26.10 41.44
C GLY A 54 -33.12 -25.82 42.50
N THR A 55 -32.60 -24.59 42.46
CA THR A 55 -32.00 -23.84 43.57
C THR A 55 -30.84 -24.50 44.32
N GLY A 56 -29.66 -24.41 43.74
CA GLY A 56 -28.41 -24.42 44.49
C GLY A 56 -27.83 -23.00 44.45
N ASP A 57 -27.68 -22.39 45.63
CA ASP A 57 -27.11 -21.05 45.81
C ASP A 57 -25.74 -20.91 45.17
N ALA A 58 -25.59 -19.96 44.26
CA ALA A 58 -24.30 -19.56 43.76
C ALA A 58 -23.52 -18.87 44.92
N PRO A 59 -22.25 -19.18 45.16
CA PRO A 59 -21.46 -18.50 46.16
C PRO A 59 -21.29 -17.02 45.73
N ARG A 60 -21.76 -16.11 46.60
CA ARG A 60 -21.47 -14.69 46.52
C ARG A 60 -19.97 -14.51 46.73
N PHE A 61 -19.24 -14.21 45.68
CA PHE A 61 -17.92 -13.63 45.83
C PHE A 61 -18.06 -12.18 46.34
N SER A 62 -17.64 -11.98 47.57
CA SER A 62 -17.47 -10.65 48.11
C SER A 62 -16.35 -9.94 47.32
N THR A 63 -16.71 -8.85 46.65
CA THR A 63 -15.74 -7.91 46.09
C THR A 63 -15.06 -7.21 47.24
N SER A 64 -13.81 -7.59 47.56
CA SER A 64 -12.90 -6.71 48.25
C SER A 64 -12.40 -5.69 47.22
N GLU A 65 -12.82 -4.46 47.38
CA GLU A 65 -12.22 -3.29 46.75
C GLU A 65 -10.76 -3.19 47.20
N ASN A 66 -9.84 -3.66 46.36
CA ASN A 66 -8.49 -3.15 46.30
C ASN A 66 -8.15 -2.93 44.85
N GLY A 67 -8.20 -1.64 44.48
CA GLY A 67 -7.92 -1.16 43.15
C GLY A 67 -6.49 -1.47 42.73
N GLN A 68 -6.37 -2.32 41.76
CA GLN A 68 -5.36 -2.27 40.71
C GLN A 68 -6.09 -2.56 39.40
N SER A 69 -6.69 -1.51 38.84
CA SER A 69 -7.10 -1.49 37.45
C SER A 69 -5.85 -1.71 36.62
N SER A 70 -5.82 -2.83 35.88
CA SER A 70 -4.81 -3.12 34.90
C SER A 70 -4.69 -1.94 33.91
N SER A 71 -3.56 -1.25 33.96
CA SER A 71 -3.22 -0.06 33.19
C SER A 71 -3.01 -0.31 31.67
N TRP A 72 -3.58 -1.36 31.12
CA TRP A 72 -3.40 -1.75 29.71
C TRP A 72 -4.37 -1.05 28.75
N ALA A 73 -5.48 -0.51 29.25
CA ALA A 73 -6.44 0.25 28.44
C ALA A 73 -6.13 1.75 28.35
N SER A 74 -5.24 2.28 29.20
CA SER A 74 -5.03 3.73 29.32
C SER A 74 -3.90 4.32 28.44
N HIS A 75 -3.18 3.52 27.66
CA HIS A 75 -2.08 4.03 26.82
C HIS A 75 -2.43 4.20 25.35
N ARG A 76 -3.65 3.89 24.90
CA ARG A 76 -4.10 4.11 23.52
C ARG A 76 -5.07 5.29 23.32
N GLN A 77 -5.47 5.99 24.35
CA GLN A 77 -6.59 6.94 24.27
C GLN A 77 -6.20 8.42 24.30
N THR A 78 -4.92 8.81 24.37
CA THR A 78 -4.53 10.21 24.57
C THR A 78 -3.95 10.92 23.33
N ASP A 79 -3.71 10.22 22.19
CA ASP A 79 -3.07 10.82 21.01
C ASP A 79 -3.94 10.87 19.74
N GLU A 80 -5.19 10.42 19.77
CA GLU A 80 -6.06 10.45 18.59
C GLU A 80 -6.93 11.71 18.58
N GLN A 81 -6.70 12.56 17.58
CA GLN A 81 -7.58 13.67 17.25
C GLN A 81 -8.93 13.14 16.76
N ASP A 82 -10.01 13.50 17.44
CA ASP A 82 -11.36 13.24 16.95
C ASP A 82 -11.71 14.21 15.82
N TRP A 83 -11.54 13.77 14.59
CA TRP A 83 -11.83 14.53 13.39
C TRP A 83 -13.32 14.89 13.25
N SER A 84 -14.22 14.13 13.89
CA SER A 84 -15.67 14.42 13.85
C SER A 84 -16.04 15.71 14.57
N MET A 85 -15.17 16.17 15.48
CA MET A 85 -15.37 17.42 16.23
C MET A 85 -15.03 18.69 15.45
N ILE A 86 -14.41 18.55 14.27
CA ILE A 86 -14.11 19.66 13.37
C ILE A 86 -15.26 19.82 12.38
N GLU A 87 -15.98 20.94 12.43
CA GLU A 87 -17.07 21.20 11.50
C GLU A 87 -16.55 21.40 10.06
N PRO A 88 -17.15 20.74 9.06
CA PRO A 88 -16.83 20.98 7.66
C PRO A 88 -17.16 22.41 7.22
N SER A 89 -16.32 22.99 6.37
CA SER A 89 -16.54 24.34 5.86
C SER A 89 -16.05 24.45 4.41
N PRO A 90 -16.67 25.28 3.56
CA PRO A 90 -16.16 25.59 2.22
C PRO A 90 -14.88 26.45 2.25
N GLU A 91 -14.51 26.98 3.43
CA GLU A 91 -13.27 27.72 3.67
C GLU A 91 -12.37 26.96 4.66
N LEU A 92 -11.05 27.22 4.61
CA LEU A 92 -10.09 26.63 5.56
C LEU A 92 -10.18 27.30 6.91
N HIS A 93 -10.88 26.66 7.85
CA HIS A 93 -10.91 27.05 9.26
C HIS A 93 -9.97 26.14 10.04
N TRP A 94 -8.87 26.69 10.52
CA TRP A 94 -7.85 25.95 11.22
C TRP A 94 -8.17 25.76 12.69
N HIS A 95 -8.12 24.52 13.15
CA HIS A 95 -8.28 24.11 14.54
C HIS A 95 -6.96 23.51 15.03
N SER A 96 -6.55 23.87 16.24
CA SER A 96 -5.39 23.25 16.88
C SER A 96 -5.68 21.77 17.13
N CYS A 97 -4.77 20.87 16.76
CA CYS A 97 -4.92 19.43 16.88
C CYS A 97 -3.61 18.77 17.32
N TYR A 98 -3.71 17.51 17.78
CA TYR A 98 -2.56 16.74 18.26
C TYR A 98 -1.73 17.54 19.29
N ASP A 99 -2.37 17.93 20.38
CA ASP A 99 -1.78 18.74 21.48
C ASP A 99 -1.13 20.05 21.04
N GLY A 100 -1.65 20.65 19.96
CA GLY A 100 -1.17 21.93 19.44
C GLY A 100 0.03 21.84 18.50
N ALA A 101 0.51 20.64 18.21
CA ALA A 101 1.63 20.44 17.28
C ALA A 101 1.26 20.75 15.83
N TYR A 102 -0.03 20.62 15.48
CA TYR A 102 -0.54 20.82 14.13
C TYR A 102 -1.79 21.68 14.11
N ASP A 103 -2.16 22.12 12.91
CA ASP A 103 -3.49 22.66 12.60
C ASP A 103 -4.24 21.70 11.71
N CYS A 104 -5.51 21.45 12.02
CA CYS A 104 -6.41 20.58 11.27
C CYS A 104 -7.59 21.39 10.70
N ALA A 105 -8.05 21.01 9.52
CA ALA A 105 -9.24 21.56 8.89
C ALA A 105 -10.00 20.48 8.12
N ARG A 106 -11.31 20.67 7.94
CA ARG A 106 -12.16 19.84 7.09
C ARG A 106 -12.79 20.70 6.01
N LEU A 107 -12.31 20.54 4.78
CA LEU A 107 -12.73 21.33 3.62
C LEU A 107 -13.87 20.61 2.90
N ASP A 108 -15.03 21.29 2.81
CA ASP A 108 -16.21 20.79 2.13
C ASP A 108 -16.17 21.14 0.65
N LEU A 109 -16.12 20.11 -0.21
CA LEU A 109 -15.99 20.21 -1.66
C LEU A 109 -17.10 19.44 -2.38
N PRO A 110 -17.39 19.77 -3.66
CA PRO A 110 -18.30 18.97 -4.48
C PRO A 110 -17.81 17.53 -4.65
N MET A 111 -18.70 16.55 -4.53
CA MET A 111 -18.42 15.17 -4.91
C MET A 111 -18.08 15.07 -6.40
N ASP A 112 -18.91 15.67 -7.25
CA ASP A 112 -18.72 15.71 -8.69
C ASP A 112 -18.25 17.11 -9.15
N TRP A 113 -17.01 17.21 -9.60
CA TRP A 113 -16.46 18.46 -10.12
C TRP A 113 -17.02 18.85 -11.49
N LEU A 114 -17.62 17.90 -12.24
CA LEU A 114 -18.19 18.17 -13.56
C LEU A 114 -19.67 18.61 -13.49
N ASP A 115 -20.34 18.24 -12.39
CA ASP A 115 -21.75 18.59 -12.11
C ASP A 115 -21.94 18.80 -10.60
N PRO A 116 -21.40 19.90 -10.05
CA PRO A 116 -21.41 20.16 -8.61
C PRO A 116 -22.84 20.40 -8.09
N THR A 117 -23.18 19.70 -6.99
CA THR A 117 -24.45 19.87 -6.27
C THR A 117 -24.19 20.16 -4.79
N ASP A 118 -25.20 20.66 -4.10
CA ASP A 118 -25.14 20.89 -2.65
C ASP A 118 -25.47 19.61 -1.85
N GLU A 119 -26.01 18.60 -2.50
CA GLU A 119 -26.43 17.33 -1.86
C GLU A 119 -25.29 16.31 -1.80
N ASP A 120 -24.50 16.20 -2.88
CA ASP A 120 -23.39 15.25 -2.99
C ASP A 120 -22.05 15.95 -2.69
N ARG A 121 -21.57 15.78 -1.45
CA ARG A 121 -20.36 16.44 -0.96
C ARG A 121 -19.26 15.45 -0.56
N VAL A 122 -18.02 15.93 -0.63
CA VAL A 122 -16.87 15.28 -0.03
C VAL A 122 -16.20 16.23 0.94
N VAL A 123 -15.86 15.73 2.13
CA VAL A 123 -15.21 16.53 3.18
C VAL A 123 -13.77 16.08 3.29
N ILE A 124 -12.87 16.88 2.75
CA ILE A 124 -11.43 16.58 2.73
C ILE A 124 -10.79 16.98 4.06
N ALA A 125 -10.15 16.02 4.71
CA ALA A 125 -9.35 16.27 5.90
C ALA A 125 -7.98 16.81 5.48
N ILE A 126 -7.55 17.93 6.10
CA ILE A 126 -6.31 18.65 5.79
C ILE A 126 -5.57 18.94 7.09
N MET A 127 -4.26 18.74 7.09
CA MET A 127 -3.41 19.06 8.24
C MET A 127 -2.21 19.91 7.82
N ARG A 128 -1.79 20.78 8.72
CA ARG A 128 -0.67 21.70 8.57
C ARG A 128 0.33 21.54 9.70
N LEU A 129 1.59 21.37 9.37
CA LEU A 129 2.74 21.63 10.24
C LEU A 129 3.25 23.03 9.92
N ARG A 130 3.20 23.94 10.91
CA ARG A 130 3.60 25.34 10.72
C ARG A 130 5.10 25.50 10.50
N ALA A 131 5.49 26.52 9.74
CA ALA A 131 6.85 27.00 9.70
C ALA A 131 7.31 27.45 11.09
N THR A 132 8.55 27.10 11.44
CA THR A 132 9.18 27.53 12.70
C THR A 132 10.14 28.70 12.49
N GLU A 133 10.58 28.94 11.27
CA GLU A 133 11.37 30.09 10.85
C GLU A 133 10.48 31.03 10.03
N THR A 134 10.01 32.12 10.67
CA THR A 134 8.99 33.01 10.09
C THR A 134 9.54 34.25 9.42
N ASP A 135 10.80 34.63 9.68
CA ASP A 135 11.41 35.85 9.13
C ASP A 135 11.57 35.80 7.59
N ASP A 136 11.75 34.59 7.01
CA ASP A 136 11.79 34.35 5.57
C ASP A 136 10.71 33.32 5.19
N TYR A 137 9.47 33.54 5.63
CA TYR A 137 8.37 32.62 5.35
C TYR A 137 8.07 32.56 3.85
N ARG A 138 8.03 31.32 3.29
CA ARG A 138 7.92 31.06 1.84
C ARG A 138 6.62 30.37 1.43
N GLY A 139 5.65 30.33 2.33
CA GLY A 139 4.32 29.74 2.07
C GLY A 139 4.28 28.23 2.27
N PRO A 140 3.16 27.60 1.90
CA PRO A 140 2.96 26.18 2.08
C PRO A 140 3.57 25.31 0.97
N VAL A 141 4.03 24.11 1.33
CA VAL A 141 4.35 23.00 0.42
C VAL A 141 3.37 21.88 0.70
N ILE A 142 2.65 21.42 -0.33
CA ILE A 142 1.76 20.28 -0.23
C ILE A 142 2.57 18.99 -0.45
N PHE A 143 2.31 17.98 0.39
CA PHE A 143 3.00 16.70 0.37
C PHE A 143 2.00 15.56 0.19
N ASN A 144 2.37 14.51 -0.57
CA ASN A 144 1.59 13.30 -0.71
C ASN A 144 2.48 12.05 -0.64
N PRO A 145 2.20 11.10 0.29
CA PRO A 145 3.03 9.92 0.51
C PRO A 145 2.90 8.85 -0.59
N GLY A 146 1.84 8.91 -1.40
CA GLY A 146 1.58 7.91 -2.43
C GLY A 146 0.64 6.79 -1.99
N GLY A 147 0.95 5.59 -2.43
CA GLY A 147 0.11 4.40 -2.34
C GLY A 147 -0.34 3.94 -3.73
N PRO A 148 -1.56 4.28 -4.25
CA PRO A 148 -2.61 5.08 -3.62
C PRO A 148 -3.24 4.41 -2.39
N GLY A 149 -3.86 5.22 -1.55
CA GLY A 149 -4.48 4.76 -0.30
C GLY A 149 -3.73 5.21 0.96
N GLY A 150 -2.50 5.75 0.84
CA GLY A 150 -1.75 6.32 1.95
C GLY A 150 -2.39 7.60 2.48
N SER A 151 -2.56 7.68 3.83
CA SER A 151 -3.05 8.89 4.48
C SER A 151 -1.97 9.96 4.50
N GLY A 152 -2.30 11.12 3.94
CA GLY A 152 -1.44 12.29 3.98
C GLY A 152 -1.29 12.84 5.40
N ILE A 153 -2.36 12.80 6.18
CA ILE A 153 -2.39 13.27 7.56
C ILE A 153 -1.50 12.38 8.45
N TRP A 154 -1.68 11.07 8.37
CA TRP A 154 -0.84 10.14 9.12
C TRP A 154 0.64 10.34 8.79
N SER A 155 0.96 10.43 7.48
CA SER A 155 2.33 10.63 7.01
C SER A 155 2.92 11.97 7.44
N LEU A 156 2.13 13.05 7.43
CA LEU A 156 2.59 14.36 7.90
C LEU A 156 2.88 14.34 9.41
N ARG A 157 2.04 13.66 10.20
CA ARG A 157 2.26 13.49 11.64
C ARG A 157 3.56 12.77 11.93
N ASP A 158 3.83 11.69 11.19
CA ASP A 158 4.98 10.82 11.46
C ASP A 158 6.29 11.37 10.86
N HIS A 159 6.21 12.05 9.71
CA HIS A 159 7.37 12.47 8.91
C HIS A 159 7.53 13.96 8.72
N GLY A 160 6.52 14.75 9.05
CA GLY A 160 6.48 16.17 8.72
C GLY A 160 7.70 16.96 9.21
N ALA A 161 8.14 16.74 10.44
CA ALA A 161 9.32 17.42 10.99
C ALA A 161 10.60 17.12 10.20
N SER A 162 10.77 15.87 9.75
CA SER A 162 11.92 15.45 8.94
C SER A 162 11.86 16.04 7.52
N LEU A 163 10.68 16.02 6.88
CA LEU A 163 10.47 16.64 5.57
C LEU A 163 10.72 18.16 5.64
N GLN A 164 10.22 18.83 6.67
CA GLN A 164 10.44 20.25 6.89
C GLN A 164 11.92 20.58 7.11
N THR A 165 12.66 19.72 7.82
CA THR A 165 14.12 19.87 7.97
C THR A 165 14.81 19.81 6.62
N ILE A 166 14.35 18.98 5.67
CA ILE A 166 14.94 18.87 4.34
C ILE A 166 14.66 20.12 3.50
N ILE A 167 13.39 20.54 3.37
CA ILE A 167 13.03 21.64 2.48
C ILE A 167 13.33 23.03 3.06
N GLY A 168 13.44 23.14 4.39
CA GLY A 168 13.60 24.37 5.16
C GLY A 168 12.43 24.64 6.09
N ARG A 169 12.75 25.09 7.31
CA ARG A 169 11.77 25.37 8.38
C ARG A 169 10.97 26.65 8.18
N ASN A 170 11.23 27.36 7.08
CA ASN A 170 10.52 28.55 6.62
C ASN A 170 9.32 28.24 5.70
N TYR A 171 8.96 26.96 5.56
CA TYR A 171 7.75 26.48 4.88
C TYR A 171 6.76 25.88 5.86
N ASP A 172 5.47 26.16 5.68
CA ASP A 172 4.43 25.28 6.18
C ASP A 172 4.43 23.98 5.38
N LEU A 173 4.27 22.84 6.04
CA LEU A 173 3.95 21.60 5.35
C LEU A 173 2.47 21.31 5.46
N ILE A 174 1.84 21.05 4.33
CA ILE A 174 0.43 20.70 4.22
C ILE A 174 0.31 19.28 3.68
N SER A 175 -0.56 18.50 4.27
CA SER A 175 -1.01 17.27 3.63
C SER A 175 -2.50 17.09 3.82
N PHE A 176 -3.10 16.27 2.99
CA PHE A 176 -4.52 15.95 3.02
C PHE A 176 -4.74 14.48 2.75
N ASP A 177 -5.84 13.96 3.24
CA ASP A 177 -6.30 12.63 2.88
C ASP A 177 -7.13 12.73 1.60
N PRO A 178 -6.71 12.12 0.48
CA PRO A 178 -7.50 12.12 -0.73
C PRO A 178 -8.88 11.46 -0.54
N ARG A 179 -9.78 11.68 -1.47
CA ARG A 179 -11.14 11.11 -1.46
C ARG A 179 -11.14 9.62 -1.17
N GLY A 180 -11.95 9.19 -0.21
CA GLY A 180 -12.08 7.80 0.19
C GLY A 180 -11.04 7.31 1.19
N ILE A 181 -10.07 8.14 1.62
CA ILE A 181 -8.92 7.75 2.44
C ILE A 181 -8.97 8.44 3.80
N GLY A 182 -8.47 7.77 4.82
CA GLY A 182 -8.17 8.34 6.14
C GLY A 182 -9.36 9.05 6.78
N ALA A 183 -9.15 10.28 7.24
CA ALA A 183 -10.19 11.10 7.87
C ALA A 183 -11.09 11.85 6.87
N THR A 184 -10.86 11.73 5.56
CA THR A 184 -11.74 12.28 4.52
C THR A 184 -13.03 11.47 4.39
N MET A 185 -14.16 12.15 4.24
CA MET A 185 -15.49 11.54 4.15
C MET A 185 -16.19 11.85 2.80
N PRO A 186 -16.96 10.90 2.24
CA PRO A 186 -17.13 9.51 2.67
C PRO A 186 -15.88 8.67 2.42
N ARG A 187 -15.66 7.66 3.28
CA ARG A 187 -14.54 6.71 3.15
C ARG A 187 -14.88 5.57 2.19
N ILE A 188 -13.85 4.93 1.65
CA ILE A 188 -14.01 3.63 0.98
C ILE A 188 -13.79 2.54 2.01
N GLU A 189 -14.86 1.79 2.28
CA GLU A 189 -14.88 0.65 3.18
C GLU A 189 -15.71 -0.45 2.54
N CYS A 190 -15.05 -1.52 2.11
CA CYS A 190 -15.69 -2.62 1.39
C CYS A 190 -16.40 -3.62 2.32
N TRP A 191 -16.21 -3.50 3.63
CA TRP A 191 -16.74 -4.38 4.67
C TRP A 191 -17.46 -3.56 5.74
N ASP A 192 -18.49 -4.15 6.36
CA ASP A 192 -19.20 -3.51 7.47
C ASP A 192 -18.36 -3.47 8.75
N THR A 193 -17.47 -4.45 8.92
CA THR A 193 -16.66 -4.56 10.13
C THR A 193 -15.23 -5.02 9.82
N ALA A 194 -14.30 -4.69 10.72
CA ALA A 194 -12.92 -5.14 10.63
C ALA A 194 -12.78 -6.67 10.67
N GLU A 195 -13.69 -7.37 11.38
CA GLU A 195 -13.71 -8.82 11.47
C GLU A 195 -14.06 -9.47 10.12
N GLN A 196 -15.00 -8.90 9.35
CA GLN A 196 -15.32 -9.39 8.01
C GLN A 196 -14.10 -9.26 7.09
N ARG A 197 -13.38 -8.14 7.20
CA ARG A 197 -12.12 -7.93 6.49
C ARG A 197 -11.06 -8.95 6.89
N GLN A 198 -10.85 -9.19 8.20
CA GLN A 198 -9.91 -10.20 8.69
C GLN A 198 -10.27 -11.61 8.21
N LEU A 199 -11.54 -11.98 8.26
CA LEU A 199 -12.01 -13.28 7.76
C LEU A 199 -11.73 -13.42 6.25
N TRP A 200 -11.92 -12.34 5.48
CA TRP A 200 -11.57 -12.34 4.08
C TRP A 200 -10.07 -12.51 3.85
N ASP A 201 -9.25 -11.83 4.65
CA ASP A 201 -7.79 -11.92 4.56
C ASP A 201 -7.27 -13.33 4.89
N LEU A 202 -7.92 -14.04 5.82
CA LEU A 202 -7.59 -15.44 6.14
C LEU A 202 -7.85 -16.43 4.98
N LEU A 203 -8.66 -16.04 3.99
CA LEU A 203 -8.92 -16.83 2.77
C LEU A 203 -7.89 -16.55 1.66
N ASP A 204 -6.78 -15.87 1.96
CA ASP A 204 -5.72 -15.58 0.98
C ASP A 204 -5.08 -16.88 0.47
N PRO A 205 -5.12 -17.15 -0.85
CA PRO A 205 -4.55 -18.38 -1.42
C PRO A 205 -3.02 -18.35 -1.58
N GLY A 206 -2.38 -17.22 -1.24
CA GLY A 206 -0.95 -17.01 -1.45
C GLY A 206 -0.62 -16.23 -2.72
N VAL A 207 0.61 -16.36 -3.22
CA VAL A 207 1.05 -15.73 -4.47
C VAL A 207 0.79 -16.63 -5.68
N VAL A 208 0.76 -16.08 -6.89
CA VAL A 208 0.22 -16.74 -8.10
C VAL A 208 0.83 -18.09 -8.46
N ASP A 209 2.01 -18.42 -7.97
CA ASP A 209 2.70 -19.68 -8.23
C ASP A 209 2.92 -20.54 -6.97
N ALA A 210 2.17 -20.28 -5.91
CA ALA A 210 2.31 -21.02 -4.65
C ALA A 210 2.03 -22.51 -4.84
N HIS A 211 0.93 -22.84 -5.50
CA HIS A 211 0.49 -24.20 -5.81
C HIS A 211 -0.14 -24.26 -7.21
N PRO A 212 -0.22 -25.45 -7.84
CA PRO A 212 -0.99 -25.59 -9.07
C PRO A 212 -2.44 -25.13 -8.87
N GLY A 213 -2.91 -24.21 -9.72
CA GLY A 213 -4.27 -23.67 -9.65
C GLY A 213 -4.44 -22.39 -8.83
N THR A 214 -3.48 -21.99 -8.00
CA THR A 214 -3.56 -20.75 -7.19
C THR A 214 -3.89 -19.51 -8.04
N VAL A 215 -3.39 -19.43 -9.26
CA VAL A 215 -3.68 -18.30 -10.16
C VAL A 215 -5.17 -18.16 -10.48
N TYR A 216 -5.91 -19.28 -10.60
CA TYR A 216 -7.36 -19.28 -10.84
C TYR A 216 -8.13 -18.87 -9.60
N ASP A 217 -7.69 -19.32 -8.41
CA ASP A 217 -8.28 -18.92 -7.13
C ASP A 217 -8.10 -17.42 -6.88
N ILE A 218 -6.91 -16.89 -7.17
CA ILE A 218 -6.60 -15.45 -7.08
C ILE A 218 -7.51 -14.65 -8.02
N TYR A 219 -7.68 -15.08 -9.28
CA TYR A 219 -8.56 -14.41 -10.24
C TYR A 219 -10.00 -14.40 -9.76
N ALA A 220 -10.53 -15.56 -9.34
CA ALA A 220 -11.89 -15.68 -8.85
C ALA A 220 -12.12 -14.84 -7.57
N ARG A 221 -11.12 -14.81 -6.67
CA ARG A 221 -11.12 -13.98 -5.47
C ARG A 221 -11.17 -12.49 -5.82
N ALA A 222 -10.40 -12.04 -6.81
CA ALA A 222 -10.41 -10.66 -7.26
C ALA A 222 -11.77 -10.23 -7.80
N VAL A 223 -12.43 -11.09 -8.59
CA VAL A 223 -13.80 -10.86 -9.07
C VAL A 223 -14.78 -10.75 -7.91
N ALA A 224 -14.74 -11.70 -6.97
CA ALA A 224 -15.63 -11.72 -5.81
C ALA A 224 -15.47 -10.47 -4.93
N TYR A 225 -14.22 -10.08 -4.65
CA TYR A 225 -13.93 -8.87 -3.87
C TYR A 225 -14.43 -7.61 -4.55
N SER A 226 -14.16 -7.46 -5.86
CA SER A 226 -14.59 -6.29 -6.63
C SER A 226 -16.12 -6.13 -6.61
N GLN A 227 -16.85 -7.23 -6.84
CA GLN A 227 -18.32 -7.22 -6.81
C GLN A 227 -18.88 -6.92 -5.42
N ALA A 228 -18.31 -7.51 -4.38
CA ALA A 228 -18.74 -7.27 -2.99
C ALA A 228 -18.50 -5.81 -2.58
N CYS A 229 -17.31 -5.29 -2.84
CA CYS A 229 -16.94 -3.91 -2.53
C CYS A 229 -17.83 -2.90 -3.29
N GLU A 230 -18.03 -3.08 -4.59
CA GLU A 230 -18.88 -2.19 -5.39
C GLU A 230 -20.33 -2.20 -4.91
N SER A 231 -20.88 -3.39 -4.65
CA SER A 231 -22.25 -3.53 -4.12
C SER A 231 -22.39 -2.86 -2.76
N HIS A 232 -21.43 -3.07 -1.86
CA HIS A 232 -21.44 -2.49 -0.53
C HIS A 232 -21.37 -0.96 -0.56
N MET A 233 -20.40 -0.42 -1.31
CA MET A 233 -20.18 1.02 -1.40
C MET A 233 -21.34 1.77 -2.08
N MET A 234 -21.93 1.22 -3.16
CA MET A 234 -23.04 1.85 -3.85
C MET A 234 -24.30 1.99 -3.00
N ASN A 235 -24.44 1.17 -1.96
CA ASN A 235 -25.53 1.30 -0.99
C ASN A 235 -25.27 2.39 0.06
N LYS A 236 -24.02 2.84 0.21
CA LYS A 236 -23.60 3.84 1.20
C LYS A 236 -23.30 5.20 0.58
N SER A 237 -22.61 5.21 -0.56
CA SER A 237 -22.09 6.43 -1.17
C SER A 237 -21.74 6.23 -2.63
N ASN A 238 -21.82 7.32 -3.42
CA ASN A 238 -21.43 7.35 -4.82
C ASN A 238 -19.91 7.56 -5.03
N ILE A 239 -19.12 7.57 -3.96
CA ILE A 239 -17.70 7.97 -3.94
C ILE A 239 -16.85 7.21 -4.97
N LEU A 240 -17.12 5.92 -5.23
CA LEU A 240 -16.34 5.10 -6.16
C LEU A 240 -16.28 5.67 -7.59
N ARG A 241 -17.19 6.55 -7.96
CA ARG A 241 -17.20 7.24 -9.26
C ARG A 241 -16.34 8.50 -9.30
N HIS A 242 -15.82 8.94 -8.13
CA HIS A 242 -15.23 10.26 -7.95
C HIS A 242 -13.83 10.24 -7.31
N VAL A 243 -13.17 9.06 -7.24
CA VAL A 243 -11.86 8.88 -6.61
C VAL A 243 -10.68 8.79 -7.57
N GLY A 244 -10.90 9.07 -8.86
CA GLY A 244 -9.81 9.12 -9.84
C GLY A 244 -8.85 10.28 -9.57
N THR A 245 -7.61 10.14 -10.05
CA THR A 245 -6.55 11.13 -9.84
C THR A 245 -6.91 12.52 -10.41
N ALA A 246 -7.72 12.60 -11.46
CA ALA A 246 -8.24 13.88 -11.96
C ALA A 246 -9.03 14.66 -10.89
N SER A 247 -9.89 13.97 -10.12
CA SER A 247 -10.63 14.57 -9.01
C SER A 247 -9.70 14.99 -7.88
N HIS A 248 -8.72 14.17 -7.51
CA HIS A 248 -7.71 14.52 -6.49
C HIS A 248 -6.85 15.73 -6.92
N ALA A 249 -6.48 15.82 -8.19
CA ALA A 249 -5.73 16.97 -8.72
C ALA A 249 -6.58 18.25 -8.67
N ARG A 250 -7.89 18.15 -8.91
CA ARG A 250 -8.81 19.29 -8.78
C ARG A 250 -9.04 19.70 -7.32
N ASP A 251 -9.12 18.72 -6.39
CA ASP A 251 -9.14 19.00 -4.95
C ASP A 251 -7.87 19.73 -4.50
N MET A 252 -6.71 19.27 -4.96
CA MET A 252 -5.42 19.89 -4.64
C MET A 252 -5.33 21.33 -5.19
N LEU A 253 -5.89 21.61 -6.36
CA LEU A 253 -6.00 22.97 -6.90
C LEU A 253 -6.87 23.84 -5.99
N GLU A 254 -8.00 23.33 -5.51
CA GLU A 254 -8.87 24.07 -4.61
C GLU A 254 -8.24 24.31 -3.24
N ILE A 255 -7.58 23.29 -2.67
CA ILE A 255 -6.81 23.42 -1.43
C ILE A 255 -5.73 24.51 -1.59
N MET A 256 -4.99 24.51 -2.69
CA MET A 256 -4.00 25.53 -3.01
C MET A 256 -4.61 26.94 -3.02
N HIS A 257 -5.77 27.14 -3.65
CA HIS A 257 -6.48 28.42 -3.69
C HIS A 257 -6.93 28.84 -2.28
N LYS A 258 -7.50 27.91 -1.49
CA LYS A 258 -7.94 28.19 -0.11
C LYS A 258 -6.76 28.50 0.84
N LEU A 259 -5.55 28.02 0.51
CA LEU A 259 -4.31 28.43 1.17
C LEU A 259 -3.79 29.82 0.72
N GLY A 260 -4.51 30.51 -0.18
CA GLY A 260 -4.12 31.81 -0.73
C GLY A 260 -2.95 31.74 -1.71
N GLN A 261 -2.69 30.58 -2.31
CA GLN A 261 -1.60 30.40 -3.25
C GLN A 261 -2.10 30.47 -4.70
N GLU A 262 -1.37 31.14 -5.58
CA GLU A 262 -1.64 31.16 -7.02
C GLU A 262 -1.04 29.95 -7.75
N LYS A 263 0.06 29.40 -7.21
CA LYS A 263 0.81 28.29 -7.79
C LYS A 263 1.20 27.28 -6.72
N LEU A 264 1.29 26.02 -7.14
CA LEU A 264 1.56 24.87 -6.32
C LEU A 264 3.07 24.70 -6.03
N LYS A 265 3.39 24.53 -4.75
CA LYS A 265 4.63 23.88 -4.29
C LYS A 265 4.25 22.49 -3.80
N TYR A 266 4.89 21.47 -4.36
CA TYR A 266 4.49 20.07 -4.14
C TYR A 266 5.66 19.12 -4.05
N TRP A 267 5.57 18.13 -3.17
CA TRP A 267 6.47 16.99 -3.13
C TRP A 267 5.64 15.69 -3.05
N GLY A 268 5.72 14.88 -4.10
CA GLY A 268 4.97 13.62 -4.19
C GLY A 268 5.88 12.42 -4.31
N PHE A 269 5.56 11.37 -3.54
CA PHE A 269 6.26 10.10 -3.54
C PHE A 269 5.41 9.01 -4.20
N SER A 270 6.03 8.10 -4.98
CA SER A 270 5.34 6.93 -5.53
C SER A 270 4.07 7.34 -6.33
N TYR A 271 2.87 6.87 -5.96
CA TYR A 271 1.62 7.36 -6.57
C TYR A 271 1.46 8.90 -6.47
N GLY A 272 2.04 9.55 -5.45
CA GLY A 272 2.08 11.01 -5.39
C GLY A 272 2.74 11.65 -6.62
N THR A 273 3.59 10.91 -7.34
CA THR A 273 4.17 11.35 -8.62
C THR A 273 3.14 11.32 -9.77
N VAL A 274 2.19 10.38 -9.72
CA VAL A 274 1.03 10.37 -10.65
C VAL A 274 0.13 11.57 -10.38
N LEU A 275 -0.20 11.82 -9.09
CA LEU A 275 -1.01 12.98 -8.70
C LEU A 275 -0.36 14.30 -9.12
N GLY A 276 0.93 14.49 -8.81
CA GLY A 276 1.68 15.68 -9.19
C GLY A 276 1.81 15.85 -10.72
N GLY A 277 2.05 14.76 -11.45
CA GLY A 277 2.17 14.78 -12.91
C GLY A 277 0.82 15.03 -13.62
N VAL A 278 -0.27 14.44 -13.13
CA VAL A 278 -1.64 14.74 -13.64
C VAL A 278 -1.99 16.20 -13.34
N PHE A 279 -1.69 16.70 -12.13
CA PHE A 279 -1.88 18.12 -11.81
C PHE A 279 -1.10 19.03 -12.77
N ALA A 280 0.18 18.72 -13.01
CA ALA A 280 1.04 19.51 -13.90
C ALA A 280 0.55 19.47 -15.36
N ALA A 281 -0.04 18.36 -15.82
CA ALA A 281 -0.61 18.23 -17.14
C ALA A 281 -1.95 18.99 -17.28
N MET A 282 -2.80 18.95 -16.25
CA MET A 282 -4.10 19.65 -16.23
C MET A 282 -3.94 21.17 -16.02
N TYR A 283 -2.97 21.60 -15.22
CA TYR A 283 -2.78 22.97 -14.76
C TYR A 283 -1.31 23.42 -14.85
N PRO A 284 -0.68 23.42 -16.05
CA PRO A 284 0.76 23.66 -16.17
C PRO A 284 1.18 25.08 -15.72
N ASP A 285 0.31 26.07 -15.86
CA ASP A 285 0.52 27.44 -15.40
C ASP A 285 0.46 27.58 -13.87
N LYS A 286 -0.01 26.55 -13.15
CA LYS A 286 -0.15 26.53 -11.69
C LYS A 286 1.01 25.87 -10.95
N VAL A 287 2.06 25.43 -11.63
CA VAL A 287 3.22 24.79 -11.00
C VAL A 287 4.28 25.84 -10.66
N GLU A 288 4.61 26.00 -9.36
CA GLU A 288 5.74 26.83 -8.90
C GLU A 288 6.96 25.97 -8.59
N ARG A 289 6.79 24.91 -7.77
CA ARG A 289 7.83 23.93 -7.46
C ARG A 289 7.18 22.56 -7.36
N LEU A 290 7.70 21.60 -8.07
CA LEU A 290 7.21 20.23 -8.03
C LEU A 290 8.38 19.27 -7.99
N VAL A 291 8.53 18.53 -6.87
CA VAL A 291 9.45 17.42 -6.72
C VAL A 291 8.67 16.12 -6.89
N SER A 292 9.11 15.30 -7.82
CA SER A 292 8.50 14.01 -8.19
C SER A 292 9.49 12.89 -7.86
N ASP A 293 9.22 12.09 -6.81
CA ASP A 293 10.17 11.21 -6.15
C ASP A 293 9.73 9.74 -6.17
N GLY A 294 10.57 8.85 -6.76
CA GLY A 294 10.18 7.47 -6.99
C GLY A 294 9.07 7.37 -8.03
N ASN A 295 9.40 7.63 -9.27
CA ASN A 295 8.46 8.01 -10.31
C ASN A 295 7.71 6.82 -10.91
N VAL A 296 6.39 6.81 -10.78
CA VAL A 296 5.49 5.97 -11.57
C VAL A 296 5.43 6.53 -13.01
N ASP A 297 5.56 5.69 -14.03
CA ASP A 297 5.26 6.12 -15.40
C ASP A 297 3.77 6.42 -15.52
N ILE A 298 3.43 7.70 -15.75
CA ILE A 298 2.03 8.17 -15.74
C ILE A 298 1.25 7.55 -16.91
N ARG A 299 1.88 7.33 -18.05
CA ARG A 299 1.25 6.72 -19.22
C ARG A 299 0.95 5.25 -18.96
N GLU A 300 1.93 4.49 -18.44
CA GLU A 300 1.72 3.09 -18.07
C GLU A 300 0.67 2.94 -16.97
N TRP A 301 0.60 3.88 -16.02
CA TRP A 301 -0.43 3.90 -15.00
C TRP A 301 -1.84 3.94 -15.61
N HIS A 302 -2.05 4.82 -16.60
CA HIS A 302 -3.35 5.01 -17.22
C HIS A 302 -3.68 3.94 -18.28
N TYR A 303 -2.67 3.42 -18.98
CA TYR A 303 -2.89 2.43 -20.06
C TYR A 303 -2.74 0.97 -19.60
N GLN A 304 -2.55 0.71 -18.30
CA GLN A 304 -2.39 -0.62 -17.70
C GLN A 304 -1.21 -1.46 -18.21
N ASP A 305 -0.27 -0.89 -18.90
CA ASP A 305 0.85 -1.66 -19.44
C ASP A 305 1.84 -2.08 -18.35
N ARG A 306 2.18 -1.24 -17.40
CA ARG A 306 2.94 -1.46 -16.14
C ARG A 306 4.03 -2.54 -16.16
N ILE A 307 4.48 -2.93 -17.33
CA ILE A 307 5.53 -3.95 -17.52
C ILE A 307 6.86 -3.41 -17.00
N ASN A 308 7.13 -2.13 -17.22
CA ASN A 308 8.36 -1.50 -16.79
C ASN A 308 8.48 -1.38 -15.26
N PHE A 309 7.40 -1.47 -14.50
CA PHE A 309 7.46 -1.39 -13.03
C PHE A 309 8.41 -2.41 -12.40
N LEU A 310 8.58 -3.59 -13.02
CA LEU A 310 9.48 -4.64 -12.55
C LEU A 310 10.89 -4.58 -13.14
N ARG A 311 11.19 -3.60 -14.00
CA ARG A 311 12.41 -3.57 -14.83
C ARG A 311 13.70 -3.61 -14.02
N ASP A 312 13.71 -2.94 -12.87
CA ASP A 312 14.91 -2.86 -12.02
C ASP A 312 14.83 -3.76 -10.79
N THR A 313 13.74 -4.51 -10.61
CA THR A 313 13.49 -5.33 -9.42
C THR A 313 14.57 -6.39 -9.19
N ASP A 314 14.96 -7.12 -10.24
CA ASP A 314 15.99 -8.16 -10.12
C ASP A 314 17.37 -7.55 -9.86
N LYS A 315 17.65 -6.33 -10.37
CA LYS A 315 18.88 -5.60 -10.04
C LYS A 315 18.97 -5.28 -8.54
N VAL A 316 17.83 -4.86 -7.94
CA VAL A 316 17.79 -4.61 -6.49
C VAL A 316 18.02 -5.92 -5.72
N MET A 317 17.51 -7.06 -6.22
CA MET A 317 17.77 -8.35 -5.60
C MET A 317 19.24 -8.78 -5.74
N ASP A 318 19.86 -8.57 -6.89
CA ASP A 318 21.28 -8.90 -7.12
C ASP A 318 22.19 -8.10 -6.18
N VAL A 319 21.83 -6.84 -5.86
CA VAL A 319 22.51 -6.00 -4.85
C VAL A 319 22.52 -6.68 -3.46
N PHE A 320 21.46 -7.42 -3.08
CA PHE A 320 21.49 -8.19 -1.84
C PHE A 320 22.64 -9.20 -1.83
N TYR A 321 22.84 -9.94 -2.91
CA TYR A 321 23.89 -10.96 -3.00
C TYR A 321 25.28 -10.32 -2.98
N GLU A 322 25.48 -9.23 -3.72
CA GLU A 322 26.74 -8.50 -3.81
C GLU A 322 27.16 -7.92 -2.45
N PHE A 323 26.24 -7.19 -1.79
CA PHE A 323 26.55 -6.53 -0.52
C PHE A 323 26.64 -7.50 0.66
N CYS A 324 25.86 -8.60 0.67
CA CYS A 324 26.01 -9.67 1.65
C CYS A 324 27.38 -10.33 1.51
N HIS A 325 27.82 -10.66 0.28
CA HIS A 325 29.16 -11.17 0.04
C HIS A 325 30.25 -10.20 0.51
N LYS A 326 30.14 -8.91 0.13
CA LYS A 326 31.08 -7.86 0.50
C LYS A 326 31.18 -7.62 2.01
N ALA A 327 30.05 -7.78 2.74
CA ALA A 327 30.01 -7.65 4.19
C ALA A 327 30.76 -8.77 4.93
N GLY A 328 30.99 -9.90 4.27
CA GLY A 328 31.69 -11.04 4.84
C GLY A 328 30.84 -11.83 5.86
N PRO A 329 31.39 -12.94 6.40
CA PRO A 329 30.65 -13.83 7.30
C PRO A 329 30.31 -13.21 8.66
N MET A 330 30.96 -12.12 9.04
CA MET A 330 30.65 -11.38 10.28
C MET A 330 29.61 -10.28 10.07
N GLY A 331 29.36 -9.88 8.82
CA GLY A 331 28.43 -8.79 8.49
C GLY A 331 27.12 -9.27 7.85
N CYS A 332 27.08 -10.50 7.34
CA CYS A 332 25.89 -11.09 6.72
C CYS A 332 25.70 -12.54 7.16
N ASP A 333 24.64 -12.84 7.90
CA ASP A 333 24.34 -14.19 8.41
C ASP A 333 24.08 -15.21 7.27
N PHE A 334 23.67 -14.72 6.11
CA PHE A 334 23.41 -15.55 4.91
C PHE A 334 24.58 -15.50 3.92
N TRP A 335 25.80 -15.27 4.41
CA TRP A 335 27.01 -15.14 3.59
C TRP A 335 27.42 -16.44 2.92
N ALA A 336 28.00 -16.35 1.73
CA ALA A 336 28.74 -17.41 1.05
C ALA A 336 29.93 -16.80 0.28
N GLU A 337 30.81 -17.67 -0.23
CA GLU A 337 32.11 -17.30 -0.83
C GLU A 337 31.97 -16.47 -2.13
N THR A 338 30.81 -16.46 -2.79
CA THR A 338 30.53 -15.60 -3.94
C THR A 338 29.06 -15.17 -3.93
N PRO A 339 28.70 -14.04 -4.60
CA PRO A 339 27.32 -13.61 -4.76
C PRO A 339 26.44 -14.69 -5.40
N GLU A 340 26.96 -15.45 -6.37
CA GLU A 340 26.25 -16.53 -7.06
C GLU A 340 25.90 -17.68 -6.11
N LEU A 341 26.81 -18.01 -5.18
CA LEU A 341 26.55 -19.04 -4.17
C LEU A 341 25.49 -18.57 -3.16
N ILE A 342 25.45 -17.29 -2.80
CA ILE A 342 24.37 -16.72 -1.96
C ILE A 342 23.04 -16.81 -2.69
N LYS A 343 23.00 -16.47 -3.99
CA LYS A 343 21.83 -16.62 -4.84
C LYS A 343 21.35 -18.07 -4.90
N GLN A 344 22.24 -18.99 -5.20
CA GLN A 344 21.93 -20.43 -5.28
C GLN A 344 21.41 -20.97 -3.93
N ARG A 345 22.04 -20.55 -2.82
CA ARG A 345 21.62 -20.91 -1.46
C ARG A 345 20.20 -20.46 -1.17
N ARG A 346 19.86 -19.22 -1.57
CA ARG A 346 18.51 -18.67 -1.43
C ARG A 346 17.49 -19.42 -2.29
N GLU A 347 17.81 -19.72 -3.54
CA GLU A 347 16.94 -20.49 -4.44
C GLU A 347 16.67 -21.90 -3.90
N ASN A 348 17.70 -22.57 -3.39
CA ASN A 348 17.57 -23.89 -2.75
C ASN A 348 16.67 -23.83 -1.51
N LEU A 349 16.82 -22.79 -0.67
CA LEU A 349 15.99 -22.57 0.51
C LEU A 349 14.52 -22.37 0.10
N LEU A 350 14.25 -21.51 -0.89
CA LEU A 350 12.89 -21.27 -1.39
C LEU A 350 12.24 -22.55 -1.91
N GLU A 351 12.98 -23.36 -2.69
CA GLU A 351 12.48 -24.64 -3.20
C GLU A 351 12.24 -25.67 -2.07
N SER A 352 13.09 -25.66 -1.03
CA SER A 352 12.90 -26.48 0.16
C SER A 352 11.62 -26.08 0.91
N ILE A 353 11.41 -24.78 1.18
CA ILE A 353 10.22 -24.29 1.89
C ILE A 353 8.94 -24.53 1.07
N ARG A 354 9.03 -24.50 -0.26
CA ARG A 354 7.89 -24.82 -1.14
C ARG A 354 7.38 -26.24 -0.91
N LYS A 355 8.28 -27.20 -0.67
CA LYS A 355 7.96 -28.61 -0.41
C LYS A 355 7.73 -28.90 1.07
N HIS A 356 8.44 -28.20 1.95
CA HIS A 356 8.45 -28.42 3.38
C HIS A 356 8.31 -27.07 4.09
N PRO A 357 7.09 -26.52 4.20
CA PRO A 357 6.85 -25.30 4.97
C PRO A 357 7.37 -25.43 6.41
N ILE A 358 7.91 -24.35 6.95
CA ILE A 358 8.47 -24.35 8.29
C ILE A 358 7.33 -24.16 9.30
N VAL A 359 7.27 -25.09 10.27
CA VAL A 359 6.31 -25.04 11.37
C VAL A 359 6.90 -24.22 12.52
N VAL A 360 6.18 -23.20 12.95
CA VAL A 360 6.53 -22.40 14.14
C VAL A 360 5.54 -22.74 15.23
N PRO A 361 6.00 -23.36 16.35
CA PRO A 361 5.12 -23.70 17.45
C PRO A 361 4.63 -22.44 18.18
N ALA A 362 3.47 -22.55 18.83
CA ALA A 362 2.96 -21.54 19.74
C ALA A 362 3.73 -21.62 21.06
N ASP A 363 4.83 -20.88 21.15
CA ASP A 363 5.68 -20.82 22.35
C ASP A 363 5.82 -19.40 22.92
N GLY A 364 5.12 -18.44 22.29
CA GLY A 364 5.00 -17.07 22.77
C GLY A 364 4.04 -16.93 23.93
N SER A 365 4.32 -16.00 24.82
CA SER A 365 3.40 -15.52 25.85
C SER A 365 3.32 -14.00 25.80
N LEU A 366 2.44 -13.39 26.60
CA LEU A 366 2.38 -11.93 26.74
C LEU A 366 3.72 -11.31 27.20
N GLU A 367 4.61 -12.14 27.79
CA GLU A 367 5.90 -11.70 28.34
C GLU A 367 7.10 -12.12 27.48
N THR A 368 6.93 -13.09 26.57
CA THR A 368 8.00 -13.62 25.72
C THR A 368 7.67 -13.47 24.23
N PRO A 369 8.62 -12.93 23.42
CA PRO A 369 8.44 -12.86 21.98
C PRO A 369 8.25 -14.24 21.36
N GLY A 370 7.21 -14.41 20.58
CA GLY A 370 6.89 -15.64 19.85
C GLY A 370 5.42 -15.65 19.46
N PRO A 371 5.01 -16.53 18.51
CA PRO A 371 3.62 -16.59 18.12
C PRO A 371 2.76 -17.19 19.23
N VAL A 372 1.63 -16.55 19.51
CA VAL A 372 0.59 -17.05 20.44
C VAL A 372 -0.15 -18.26 19.84
N MET A 373 -0.22 -18.34 18.52
CA MET A 373 -0.80 -19.43 17.74
C MET A 373 0.30 -20.12 16.91
N PRO A 374 0.21 -21.45 16.65
CA PRO A 374 1.15 -22.09 15.74
C PRO A 374 1.02 -21.49 14.33
N HIS A 375 2.16 -21.32 13.67
CA HIS A 375 2.23 -20.75 12.34
C HIS A 375 2.94 -21.65 11.34
N LEU A 376 2.60 -21.47 10.06
CA LEU A 376 3.30 -22.08 8.94
C LEU A 376 3.96 -20.98 8.13
N ILE A 377 5.29 -21.06 7.96
CA ILE A 377 5.99 -20.20 7.02
C ILE A 377 6.05 -20.94 5.69
N THR A 378 5.27 -20.44 4.73
CA THR A 378 5.16 -20.99 3.39
C THR A 378 6.07 -20.24 2.41
N TRP A 379 6.23 -20.81 1.22
CA TRP A 379 6.91 -20.14 0.12
C TRP A 379 6.32 -18.74 -0.19
N SER A 380 4.99 -18.59 -0.15
CA SER A 380 4.32 -17.30 -0.36
C SER A 380 4.74 -16.24 0.65
N HIS A 381 4.90 -16.61 1.93
CA HIS A 381 5.36 -15.70 2.97
C HIS A 381 6.76 -15.17 2.67
N ILE A 382 7.69 -16.05 2.22
CA ILE A 382 9.05 -15.61 1.91
C ILE A 382 9.10 -14.76 0.64
N ARG A 383 8.26 -15.05 -0.35
CA ARG A 383 8.14 -14.22 -1.55
C ARG A 383 7.68 -12.79 -1.20
N ARG A 384 6.65 -12.67 -0.35
CA ARG A 384 6.17 -11.37 0.15
C ARG A 384 7.22 -10.65 1.00
N LEU A 385 7.91 -11.38 1.88
CA LEU A 385 9.01 -10.83 2.66
C LEU A 385 10.13 -10.29 1.76
N THR A 386 10.49 -11.05 0.71
CA THR A 386 11.44 -10.59 -0.30
C THR A 386 10.97 -9.28 -0.94
N SER A 387 9.73 -9.24 -1.42
CA SER A 387 9.14 -8.04 -2.00
C SER A 387 9.25 -6.83 -1.04
N ALA A 388 8.93 -7.01 0.24
CA ALA A 388 9.05 -5.97 1.24
C ALA A 388 10.50 -5.52 1.49
N ALA A 389 11.45 -6.45 1.51
CA ALA A 389 12.87 -6.13 1.71
C ALA A 389 13.46 -5.30 0.56
N LEU A 390 12.98 -5.51 -0.68
CA LEU A 390 13.44 -4.77 -1.85
C LEU A 390 13.07 -3.28 -1.85
N TYR A 391 12.10 -2.87 -1.03
CA TYR A 391 11.72 -1.45 -0.91
C TYR A 391 12.78 -0.62 -0.21
N GLN A 392 13.47 -1.19 0.80
CA GLN A 392 14.42 -0.46 1.65
C GLN A 392 15.69 -1.29 1.92
N PRO A 393 16.52 -1.57 0.91
CA PRO A 393 17.69 -2.44 1.01
C PRO A 393 18.65 -2.09 2.17
N ILE A 394 18.95 -0.80 2.38
CA ILE A 394 19.86 -0.35 3.43
C ILE A 394 19.40 -0.79 4.82
N TYR A 395 18.09 -0.74 5.07
CA TYR A 395 17.52 -1.00 6.39
C TYR A 395 17.03 -2.44 6.57
N LYS A 396 16.72 -3.15 5.47
CA LYS A 396 16.06 -4.46 5.53
C LYS A 396 16.93 -5.63 5.12
N PHE A 397 17.99 -5.44 4.36
CA PHE A 397 18.77 -6.55 3.84
C PHE A 397 19.53 -7.32 4.94
N LYS A 398 20.00 -6.65 5.98
CA LYS A 398 20.65 -7.33 7.12
C LYS A 398 19.67 -8.25 7.84
N ASP A 399 18.50 -7.73 8.21
CA ASP A 399 17.44 -8.51 8.87
C ASP A 399 16.92 -9.64 7.94
N TYR A 400 16.79 -9.36 6.65
CA TYR A 400 16.40 -10.36 5.65
C TYR A 400 17.43 -11.52 5.59
N ALA A 401 18.72 -11.22 5.62
CA ALA A 401 19.78 -12.23 5.68
C ALA A 401 19.69 -13.09 6.96
N THR A 402 19.44 -12.45 8.11
CA THR A 402 19.24 -13.14 9.39
C THR A 402 18.04 -14.09 9.33
N VAL A 403 16.92 -13.62 8.75
CA VAL A 403 15.73 -14.47 8.57
C VAL A 403 16.01 -15.65 7.64
N LEU A 404 16.69 -15.43 6.50
CA LEU A 404 17.00 -16.51 5.57
C LEU A 404 17.90 -17.58 6.21
N ALA A 405 18.93 -17.16 6.98
CA ALA A 405 19.82 -18.07 7.69
C ALA A 405 19.09 -18.90 8.76
N ALA A 406 18.18 -18.26 9.51
CA ALA A 406 17.36 -18.95 10.50
C ALA A 406 16.40 -19.96 9.87
N LEU A 407 15.74 -19.59 8.76
CA LEU A 407 14.84 -20.47 8.01
C LEU A 407 15.59 -21.69 7.45
N GLU A 408 16.82 -21.52 6.98
CA GLU A 408 17.67 -22.64 6.52
C GLU A 408 18.00 -23.60 7.67
N ALA A 409 18.15 -23.09 8.90
CA ALA A 409 18.32 -23.89 10.12
C ALA A 409 16.99 -24.47 10.66
N GLY A 410 15.85 -24.19 10.03
CA GLY A 410 14.52 -24.63 10.46
C GLY A 410 13.87 -23.76 11.54
N ASP A 411 14.51 -22.62 11.92
CA ASP A 411 13.95 -21.67 12.88
C ASP A 411 13.15 -20.56 12.17
N GLY A 412 11.82 -20.57 12.36
CA GLY A 412 10.92 -19.57 11.79
C GLY A 412 10.74 -18.31 12.66
N ARG A 413 11.26 -18.27 13.90
CA ARG A 413 10.99 -17.16 14.83
C ARG A 413 11.49 -15.80 14.34
N PRO A 414 12.72 -15.66 13.78
CA PRO A 414 13.19 -14.38 13.27
C PRO A 414 12.34 -13.80 12.13
N PHE A 415 11.60 -14.64 11.42
CA PHE A 415 10.65 -14.17 10.40
C PHE A 415 9.62 -13.19 10.96
N TYR A 416 9.17 -13.38 12.22
CA TYR A 416 8.19 -12.50 12.86
C TYR A 416 8.76 -11.13 13.21
N THR A 417 10.05 -11.01 13.45
CA THR A 417 10.70 -9.73 13.79
C THR A 417 10.79 -8.80 12.58
N MET A 418 10.88 -9.36 11.37
CA MET A 418 10.98 -8.61 10.13
C MET A 418 9.63 -8.42 9.42
N ARG A 419 8.60 -9.12 9.84
CA ARG A 419 7.28 -9.02 9.17
C ARG A 419 6.84 -7.56 9.08
N PRO A 420 6.61 -7.03 7.88
CA PRO A 420 6.16 -5.66 7.72
C PRO A 420 4.74 -5.45 8.26
N TYR A 421 4.00 -6.53 8.45
CA TYR A 421 2.62 -6.50 8.90
C TYR A 421 2.17 -7.88 9.43
N GLU A 422 2.01 -8.02 10.75
CA GLU A 422 0.93 -8.83 11.31
C GLU A 422 -0.10 -7.88 11.91
N PRO A 423 -1.39 -8.11 11.67
CA PRO A 423 -2.32 -7.77 12.71
C PRO A 423 -1.83 -8.54 13.94
N GLU A 424 -1.53 -7.84 15.04
CA GLU A 424 -1.46 -8.43 16.36
C GLU A 424 -2.49 -9.54 16.34
N GLY A 425 -2.12 -10.81 16.64
CA GLY A 425 -2.90 -12.03 16.37
C GLY A 425 -4.43 -11.89 16.45
N PRO A 426 -5.26 -12.91 16.32
CA PRO A 426 -6.68 -12.68 16.19
C PRO A 426 -7.08 -11.64 17.22
N SER A 427 -7.36 -10.43 16.71
CA SER A 427 -7.62 -9.27 17.56
C SER A 427 -8.62 -9.73 18.62
N PRO A 428 -8.44 -9.37 19.89
CA PRO A 428 -9.51 -9.57 20.87
C PRO A 428 -10.88 -9.10 20.35
N SER A 429 -10.90 -8.23 19.33
CA SER A 429 -12.08 -7.80 18.59
C SER A 429 -12.84 -8.91 17.88
N LEU A 430 -12.25 -10.06 17.50
CA LEU A 430 -13.03 -11.20 17.02
C LEU A 430 -14.03 -11.72 18.06
N CYS A 431 -13.74 -11.51 19.35
CA CYS A 431 -14.64 -11.86 20.45
C CYS A 431 -15.49 -10.69 20.93
N TYR A 432 -15.05 -9.46 20.67
CA TYR A 432 -15.69 -8.21 21.07
C TYR A 432 -15.61 -7.22 19.90
N PRO A 433 -16.55 -7.29 18.93
CA PRO A 433 -16.55 -6.40 17.79
C PRO A 433 -16.71 -4.95 18.24
N GLU A 434 -15.62 -4.20 18.23
CA GLU A 434 -15.68 -2.74 18.26
C GLU A 434 -16.03 -2.29 16.84
N THR A 435 -17.29 -2.08 16.59
CA THR A 435 -17.74 -1.47 15.34
C THR A 435 -17.38 0.00 15.38
N ILE A 436 -16.30 0.39 14.70
CA ILE A 436 -16.10 1.79 14.35
C ILE A 436 -17.20 2.10 13.31
N PRO A 437 -18.12 3.04 13.60
CA PRO A 437 -19.14 3.40 12.63
C PRO A 437 -18.49 3.86 11.32
N SER A 438 -18.92 3.33 10.20
CA SER A 438 -18.37 3.67 8.87
C SER A 438 -18.58 5.13 8.44
N ASN A 439 -19.37 5.88 9.22
CA ASN A 439 -19.65 7.31 9.00
C ASN A 439 -18.81 8.24 9.90
N VAL A 440 -17.85 7.70 10.65
CA VAL A 440 -16.98 8.51 11.50
C VAL A 440 -15.59 8.61 10.87
N PRO A 441 -15.06 9.84 10.69
CA PRO A 441 -13.70 10.02 10.21
C PRO A 441 -12.71 9.40 11.21
N HIS A 442 -11.81 8.53 10.74
CA HIS A 442 -10.74 8.01 11.59
C HIS A 442 -9.43 7.93 10.80
N LEU A 443 -8.34 8.01 11.52
CA LEU A 443 -7.01 7.99 10.94
C LEU A 443 -6.48 6.56 10.89
N GLU A 444 -6.01 6.17 9.71
CA GLU A 444 -5.21 4.96 9.48
C GLU A 444 -4.04 5.30 8.57
N GLU A 445 -2.94 4.59 8.69
CA GLU A 445 -1.75 4.81 7.85
C GLU A 445 -2.09 4.60 6.37
N VAL A 446 -2.82 3.53 6.09
CA VAL A 446 -3.17 3.12 4.73
C VAL A 446 -4.58 2.56 4.68
N ASN A 447 -5.39 3.13 3.81
CA ASN A 447 -6.64 2.51 3.38
C ASN A 447 -6.38 1.60 2.16
N GLY A 448 -6.06 0.33 2.39
CA GLY A 448 -5.83 -0.64 1.32
C GLY A 448 -7.06 -0.87 0.42
N GLU A 449 -8.27 -0.63 0.92
CA GLU A 449 -9.51 -0.79 0.15
C GLU A 449 -9.73 0.34 -0.86
N ALA A 450 -9.10 1.52 -0.63
CA ALA A 450 -9.14 2.65 -1.55
C ALA A 450 -8.16 2.51 -2.74
N THR A 451 -7.10 1.71 -2.59
CA THR A 451 -6.07 1.54 -3.62
C THR A 451 -6.66 1.13 -4.97
N ALA A 452 -7.42 0.05 -4.98
CA ALA A 452 -8.01 -0.48 -6.22
C ALA A 452 -9.04 0.47 -6.87
N PRO A 453 -9.99 1.09 -6.15
CA PRO A 453 -10.89 2.08 -6.74
C PRO A 453 -10.18 3.26 -7.40
N ILE A 454 -9.12 3.80 -6.79
CA ILE A 454 -8.35 4.91 -7.34
C ILE A 454 -7.62 4.45 -8.62
N GLU A 455 -6.85 3.38 -8.52
CA GLU A 455 -6.09 2.82 -9.64
C GLU A 455 -6.99 2.48 -10.83
N CYS A 456 -8.13 1.83 -10.58
CA CYS A 456 -9.04 1.40 -11.64
C CYS A 456 -9.91 2.53 -12.20
N SER A 457 -10.02 3.65 -11.49
CA SER A 457 -10.62 4.87 -12.02
C SER A 457 -9.70 5.57 -13.04
N ASP A 458 -8.40 5.49 -12.85
CA ASP A 458 -7.44 6.09 -13.78
C ASP A 458 -7.16 5.19 -14.99
N ALA A 459 -7.07 3.88 -14.75
CA ALA A 459 -6.63 2.92 -15.75
C ALA A 459 -7.73 2.57 -16.77
N ILE A 460 -7.31 2.07 -17.93
CA ILE A 460 -8.22 1.42 -18.89
C ILE A 460 -8.85 0.20 -18.19
N PRO A 461 -10.16 -0.03 -18.37
CA PRO A 461 -10.83 -1.18 -17.79
C PRO A 461 -10.20 -2.52 -18.18
N TRP A 462 -10.04 -3.41 -17.20
CA TRP A 462 -9.67 -4.79 -17.50
C TRP A 462 -10.86 -5.53 -18.13
N ASN A 463 -10.68 -5.99 -19.37
CA ASN A 463 -11.67 -6.76 -20.10
C ASN A 463 -11.15 -8.18 -20.46
N GLY A 464 -10.00 -8.57 -19.87
CA GLY A 464 -9.38 -9.86 -20.11
C GLY A 464 -10.08 -11.01 -19.38
N THR A 465 -9.86 -12.20 -19.88
CA THR A 465 -10.30 -13.48 -19.30
C THR A 465 -9.32 -13.95 -18.23
N VAL A 466 -9.62 -15.08 -17.57
CA VAL A 466 -8.67 -15.73 -16.67
C VAL A 466 -7.42 -16.20 -17.40
N ASP A 467 -7.54 -16.64 -18.65
CA ASP A 467 -6.40 -17.08 -19.46
C ASP A 467 -5.47 -15.90 -19.79
N ASP A 468 -6.03 -14.73 -20.10
CA ASP A 468 -5.26 -13.49 -20.27
C ASP A 468 -4.50 -13.12 -18.98
N PHE A 469 -5.10 -13.33 -17.81
CA PHE A 469 -4.41 -13.13 -16.54
C PHE A 469 -3.30 -14.14 -16.31
N VAL A 470 -3.50 -15.41 -16.65
CA VAL A 470 -2.44 -16.45 -16.59
C VAL A 470 -1.27 -16.07 -17.49
N ASP A 471 -1.52 -15.58 -18.69
CA ASP A 471 -0.47 -15.13 -19.61
C ASP A 471 0.27 -13.91 -19.08
N LEU A 472 -0.45 -12.93 -18.52
CA LEU A 472 0.15 -11.77 -17.86
C LEU A 472 1.05 -12.19 -16.68
N THR A 473 0.61 -13.12 -15.83
CA THR A 473 1.43 -13.60 -14.71
C THR A 473 2.70 -14.29 -15.18
N ARG A 474 2.64 -15.05 -16.27
CA ARG A 474 3.81 -15.68 -16.88
C ARG A 474 4.79 -14.62 -17.41
N GLN A 475 4.28 -13.58 -18.06
CA GLN A 475 5.10 -12.46 -18.55
C GLN A 475 5.79 -11.72 -17.40
N LEU A 476 5.06 -11.35 -16.33
CA LEU A 476 5.61 -10.65 -15.16
C LEU A 476 6.71 -11.46 -14.47
N ARG A 477 6.52 -12.78 -14.34
CA ARG A 477 7.54 -13.69 -13.80
C ARG A 477 8.76 -13.86 -14.71
N GLY A 478 8.58 -13.69 -16.02
CA GLY A 478 9.68 -13.63 -16.99
C GLY A 478 10.49 -12.34 -16.92
N ILE A 479 9.89 -11.23 -16.47
CA ILE A 479 10.56 -9.94 -16.31
C ILE A 479 11.32 -9.90 -14.98
N SER A 480 10.72 -10.39 -13.90
CA SER A 480 11.37 -10.44 -12.59
C SER A 480 11.17 -11.80 -11.92
N HIS A 481 12.28 -12.49 -11.70
CA HIS A 481 12.31 -13.70 -10.87
C HIS A 481 12.19 -13.37 -9.38
N ALA A 482 12.62 -12.19 -8.96
CA ALA A 482 12.58 -11.76 -7.58
C ALA A 482 11.16 -11.44 -7.09
N ASN A 483 10.29 -10.84 -7.94
CA ASN A 483 9.01 -10.30 -7.49
C ASN A 483 7.85 -10.40 -8.49
N GLY A 484 8.01 -11.00 -9.66
CA GLY A 484 6.97 -11.04 -10.69
C GLY A 484 5.69 -11.76 -10.27
N ASP A 485 5.81 -12.78 -9.42
CA ASP A 485 4.70 -13.53 -8.85
C ASP A 485 3.90 -12.73 -7.79
N VAL A 486 4.59 -11.93 -6.98
CA VAL A 486 3.96 -11.04 -5.99
C VAL A 486 3.35 -9.83 -6.70
N PHE A 487 4.08 -9.24 -7.66
CA PHE A 487 3.56 -8.09 -8.41
C PHE A 487 2.31 -8.43 -9.23
N ALA A 488 2.15 -9.68 -9.66
CA ALA A 488 0.92 -10.14 -10.30
C ALA A 488 -0.34 -9.93 -9.44
N LEU A 489 -0.21 -9.92 -8.11
CA LEU A 489 -1.32 -9.62 -7.20
C LEU A 489 -1.81 -8.18 -7.35
N PHE A 490 -0.92 -7.21 -7.60
CA PHE A 490 -1.34 -5.83 -7.87
C PHE A 490 -2.17 -5.72 -9.16
N ARG A 491 -1.93 -6.63 -10.12
CA ARG A 491 -2.67 -6.65 -11.38
C ARG A 491 -4.11 -7.15 -11.23
N THR A 492 -4.44 -7.79 -10.10
CA THR A 492 -5.80 -8.28 -9.82
C THR A 492 -6.77 -7.17 -9.41
N GLN A 493 -6.27 -6.02 -8.98
CA GLN A 493 -7.07 -4.96 -8.35
C GLN A 493 -8.22 -4.44 -9.22
N CYS A 494 -8.05 -4.43 -10.55
CA CYS A 494 -9.09 -3.98 -11.49
C CYS A 494 -9.92 -5.12 -12.10
N ILE A 495 -9.63 -6.39 -11.76
CA ILE A 495 -10.40 -7.54 -12.23
C ILE A 495 -11.78 -7.56 -11.57
N GLY A 496 -12.83 -7.68 -12.38
CA GLY A 496 -14.21 -7.76 -11.91
C GLY A 496 -14.86 -6.41 -11.58
N ARG A 497 -14.13 -5.29 -11.68
CA ARG A 497 -14.71 -3.96 -11.41
C ARG A 497 -15.55 -3.45 -12.57
N THR A 498 -16.76 -2.97 -12.23
CA THR A 498 -17.76 -2.52 -13.20
C THR A 498 -18.07 -1.03 -13.08
N ILE A 499 -17.87 -0.42 -11.90
CA ILE A 499 -18.07 1.01 -11.68
C ILE A 499 -17.00 1.78 -12.46
N ARG A 500 -17.45 2.78 -13.22
CA ARG A 500 -16.57 3.66 -14.00
C ARG A 500 -16.55 5.05 -13.38
N PRO A 501 -15.39 5.73 -13.42
CA PRO A 501 -15.31 7.10 -12.94
C PRO A 501 -16.18 8.02 -13.82
N LYS A 502 -16.74 9.05 -13.22
CA LYS A 502 -17.39 10.12 -13.98
C LYS A 502 -16.38 11.03 -14.68
N TRP A 503 -15.19 11.14 -14.10
CA TRP A 503 -14.11 11.94 -14.65
C TRP A 503 -12.80 11.17 -14.65
N ARG A 504 -12.22 10.99 -15.82
CA ARG A 504 -10.88 10.44 -16.03
C ARG A 504 -10.09 11.42 -16.90
N PHE A 505 -8.86 11.69 -16.54
CA PHE A 505 -7.96 12.47 -17.38
C PHE A 505 -7.21 11.51 -18.32
N ASP A 506 -7.46 11.63 -19.61
CA ASP A 506 -6.88 10.77 -20.65
C ASP A 506 -5.60 11.35 -21.27
N GLY A 507 -5.07 12.43 -20.70
CA GLY A 507 -3.91 13.16 -21.22
C GLY A 507 -4.28 14.36 -22.08
N PRO A 508 -3.34 14.96 -22.76
CA PRO A 508 -1.93 14.55 -22.83
C PRO A 508 -1.22 14.68 -21.47
N PHE A 509 -0.30 13.71 -21.17
CA PHE A 509 0.52 13.74 -19.95
C PHE A 509 1.81 14.52 -20.23
N GLU A 510 1.66 15.78 -20.57
CA GLU A 510 2.72 16.72 -20.93
C GLU A 510 2.24 18.16 -20.76
N GLY A 511 3.16 19.10 -20.65
CA GLY A 511 2.80 20.51 -20.54
C GLY A 511 4.02 21.41 -20.32
N ASN A 512 3.89 22.68 -20.68
CA ASN A 512 4.90 23.68 -20.38
C ASN A 512 4.57 24.32 -19.02
N THR A 513 5.12 23.73 -17.96
CA THR A 513 4.90 24.21 -16.58
C THR A 513 5.53 25.59 -16.36
N SER A 514 4.92 26.40 -15.45
CA SER A 514 5.45 27.74 -15.13
C SER A 514 6.89 27.71 -14.58
N PHE A 515 7.28 26.58 -13.99
CA PHE A 515 8.63 26.31 -13.53
C PHE A 515 8.96 24.82 -13.77
N PRO A 516 10.22 24.50 -14.17
CA PRO A 516 10.61 23.13 -14.45
C PRO A 516 10.45 22.19 -13.25
N ILE A 517 10.03 20.95 -13.51
CA ILE A 517 9.85 19.91 -12.50
C ILE A 517 11.20 19.27 -12.16
N LEU A 518 11.45 19.01 -10.87
CA LEU A 518 12.56 18.19 -10.41
C LEU A 518 12.09 16.74 -10.19
N TYR A 519 12.52 15.85 -11.09
CA TYR A 519 12.34 14.41 -10.93
C TYR A 519 13.50 13.83 -10.14
N VAL A 520 13.22 13.01 -9.14
CA VAL A 520 14.25 12.33 -8.34
C VAL A 520 13.97 10.84 -8.37
N ASN A 521 15.00 10.02 -8.61
CA ASN A 521 14.85 8.57 -8.67
C ASN A 521 16.14 7.84 -8.30
N ASN A 522 16.00 6.68 -7.65
CA ASN A 522 17.12 5.79 -7.44
C ASN A 522 17.60 5.17 -8.76
N ILE A 523 18.88 4.78 -8.81
CA ILE A 523 19.46 4.13 -10.00
C ILE A 523 18.78 2.79 -10.31
N ALA A 524 18.28 2.10 -9.28
CA ALA A 524 17.42 0.94 -9.41
C ALA A 524 16.33 0.98 -8.31
N ASP A 525 15.10 1.15 -8.74
CA ASP A 525 13.91 1.11 -7.90
C ASP A 525 13.08 -0.11 -8.28
N ASN A 526 12.67 -0.90 -7.29
CA ASN A 526 12.02 -2.19 -7.49
C ASN A 526 10.57 -2.11 -7.98
N VAL A 527 9.95 -0.91 -7.99
CA VAL A 527 8.56 -0.69 -8.43
C VAL A 527 8.37 0.57 -9.28
N THR A 528 9.27 1.56 -9.16
CA THR A 528 9.22 2.81 -9.93
C THR A 528 10.58 3.10 -10.56
N PRO A 529 10.94 2.34 -11.63
CA PRO A 529 12.30 2.34 -12.17
C PRO A 529 12.67 3.69 -12.78
N LEU A 530 13.98 3.99 -12.80
CA LEU A 530 14.54 5.25 -13.31
C LEU A 530 14.04 5.61 -14.72
N VAL A 531 13.75 4.62 -15.55
CA VAL A 531 13.22 4.86 -16.90
C VAL A 531 11.88 5.60 -16.87
N SER A 532 11.06 5.40 -15.83
CA SER A 532 9.77 6.09 -15.66
C SER A 532 9.98 7.59 -15.39
N ALA A 533 10.96 7.97 -14.54
CA ALA A 533 11.31 9.37 -14.33
C ALA A 533 11.75 10.05 -15.63
N ARG A 534 12.56 9.36 -16.44
CA ARG A 534 13.02 9.87 -17.74
C ARG A 534 11.87 9.98 -18.76
N SER A 535 10.96 8.99 -18.77
CA SER A 535 9.75 9.02 -19.61
C SER A 535 8.86 10.21 -19.27
N ASN A 536 8.57 10.41 -17.97
CA ASN A 536 7.73 11.51 -17.50
C ASN A 536 8.38 12.87 -17.77
N SER A 537 9.69 13.04 -17.47
CA SER A 537 10.39 14.31 -17.64
C SER A 537 10.41 14.80 -19.09
N ALA A 538 10.41 13.89 -20.05
CA ALA A 538 10.38 14.23 -21.48
C ALA A 538 9.07 14.94 -21.90
N GLY A 539 7.98 14.76 -21.15
CA GLY A 539 6.70 15.44 -21.38
C GLY A 539 6.65 16.88 -20.81
N PHE A 540 7.62 17.28 -19.97
CA PHE A 540 7.63 18.58 -19.30
C PHE A 540 8.94 19.32 -19.58
N PRO A 541 8.98 20.20 -20.59
CA PRO A 541 10.19 20.90 -21.02
C PRO A 541 10.91 21.63 -19.89
N GLY A 542 12.24 21.55 -19.89
CA GLY A 542 13.10 22.16 -18.87
C GLY A 542 13.26 21.35 -17.59
N SER A 543 12.48 20.28 -17.40
CA SER A 543 12.57 19.39 -16.23
C SER A 543 13.89 18.62 -16.20
N VAL A 544 14.39 18.35 -15.00
CA VAL A 544 15.66 17.65 -14.78
C VAL A 544 15.42 16.39 -13.95
N VAL A 545 16.17 15.32 -14.26
CA VAL A 545 16.18 14.07 -13.48
C VAL A 545 17.46 14.02 -12.65
N LEU A 546 17.33 14.12 -11.34
CA LEU A 546 18.37 13.85 -10.36
C LEU A 546 18.39 12.36 -10.06
N VAL A 547 19.52 11.70 -10.22
CA VAL A 547 19.68 10.28 -9.91
C VAL A 547 20.35 10.13 -8.55
N GLN A 548 19.74 9.35 -7.66
CA GLN A 548 20.39 8.89 -6.44
C GLN A 548 21.00 7.50 -6.71
N ASN A 549 22.30 7.33 -6.49
CA ASN A 549 23.02 6.06 -6.70
C ASN A 549 22.69 5.06 -5.59
N ALA A 550 21.41 4.83 -5.37
CA ALA A 550 20.86 3.97 -4.34
C ALA A 550 19.89 2.95 -4.94
N TYR A 551 19.49 2.01 -4.12
CA TYR A 551 18.63 0.88 -4.46
C TYR A 551 17.39 0.87 -3.60
N GLY A 552 16.25 0.46 -4.19
CA GLY A 552 14.96 0.41 -3.50
C GLY A 552 14.06 1.58 -3.86
N HIS A 553 12.91 1.68 -3.19
CA HIS A 553 11.81 2.53 -3.62
C HIS A 553 11.93 3.97 -3.12
N SER A 554 11.96 4.92 -4.06
CA SER A 554 12.09 6.38 -3.84
C SER A 554 13.37 6.77 -3.08
N THR A 555 13.60 8.07 -2.86
CA THR A 555 14.74 8.54 -2.05
C THR A 555 14.66 8.09 -0.59
N LEU A 556 13.49 7.67 -0.12
CA LEU A 556 13.28 7.12 1.23
C LEU A 556 13.96 5.76 1.46
N ALA A 557 14.42 5.09 0.40
CA ALA A 557 15.13 3.82 0.52
C ALA A 557 16.56 3.98 1.04
N ALA A 558 17.13 5.18 0.95
CA ALA A 558 18.52 5.45 1.34
C ALA A 558 18.72 6.94 1.65
N SER A 559 19.35 7.25 2.78
CA SER A 559 19.77 8.61 3.09
C SER A 559 20.79 9.11 2.08
N SER A 560 20.62 10.34 1.59
CA SER A 560 21.59 11.05 0.77
C SER A 560 21.54 12.55 1.05
N THR A 561 22.52 13.04 1.76
CA THR A 561 22.74 14.48 2.02
C THR A 561 22.83 15.27 0.72
N CYS A 562 23.46 14.69 -0.32
CA CYS A 562 23.54 15.29 -1.65
C CYS A 562 22.15 15.51 -2.26
N THR A 563 21.31 14.47 -2.30
CA THR A 563 19.93 14.55 -2.83
C THR A 563 19.09 15.57 -2.04
N ALA A 564 19.16 15.52 -0.72
CA ALA A 564 18.44 16.44 0.16
C ALA A 564 18.82 17.91 -0.08
N ASN A 565 20.11 18.20 -0.29
CA ASN A 565 20.58 19.55 -0.60
C ASN A 565 20.08 20.07 -1.95
N TYR A 566 19.98 19.22 -2.99
CA TYR A 566 19.37 19.62 -4.26
C TYR A 566 17.86 19.86 -4.11
N ILE A 567 17.14 19.04 -3.37
CA ILE A 567 15.70 19.24 -3.08
C ILE A 567 15.51 20.56 -2.31
N ARG A 568 16.32 20.80 -1.27
CA ARG A 568 16.31 22.08 -0.52
C ARG A 568 16.56 23.27 -1.44
N GLY A 569 17.62 23.24 -2.24
CA GLY A 569 17.96 24.32 -3.18
C GLY A 569 16.86 24.59 -4.20
N TYR A 570 16.21 23.54 -4.68
CA TYR A 570 15.07 23.66 -5.58
C TYR A 570 13.88 24.37 -4.94
N PHE A 571 13.50 24.03 -3.70
CA PHE A 571 12.43 24.72 -2.99
C PHE A 571 12.84 26.14 -2.61
N GLN A 572 14.03 26.35 -2.07
CA GLN A 572 14.47 27.63 -1.52
C GLN A 572 14.68 28.71 -2.59
N ASN A 573 15.27 28.38 -3.71
CA ASN A 573 15.66 29.37 -4.74
C ASN A 573 15.45 28.91 -6.19
N GLY A 574 14.87 27.72 -6.40
CA GLY A 574 14.64 27.18 -7.75
C GLY A 574 15.88 26.60 -8.43
N THR A 575 16.94 26.34 -7.69
CA THR A 575 18.17 25.74 -8.27
C THR A 575 17.87 24.30 -8.72
N LEU A 576 18.12 24.03 -10.01
CA LEU A 576 18.06 22.68 -10.58
C LEU A 576 19.48 22.09 -10.64
N PRO A 577 19.62 20.76 -10.47
CA PRO A 577 20.89 20.10 -10.74
C PRO A 577 21.24 20.17 -12.24
N GLU A 578 22.52 20.11 -12.55
CA GLU A 578 22.95 19.93 -13.95
C GLU A 578 22.43 18.58 -14.48
N PRO A 579 22.02 18.51 -15.77
CA PRO A 579 21.61 17.26 -16.37
C PRO A 579 22.69 16.17 -16.24
N GLY A 580 22.27 14.99 -15.73
CA GLY A 580 23.16 13.87 -15.48
C GLY A 580 23.80 13.84 -14.10
N THR A 581 23.44 14.77 -13.20
CA THR A 581 23.87 14.73 -11.81
C THR A 581 23.46 13.43 -11.13
N VAL A 582 24.42 12.81 -10.43
CA VAL A 582 24.24 11.61 -9.62
C VAL A 582 24.67 11.92 -8.19
N CYS A 583 23.83 11.63 -7.22
CA CYS A 583 24.10 11.76 -5.79
C CYS A 583 24.37 10.39 -5.17
N GLU A 584 25.44 10.28 -4.40
CA GLU A 584 25.76 9.07 -3.64
C GLU A 584 24.88 9.00 -2.37
N PRO A 585 24.51 7.79 -1.92
CA PRO A 585 23.91 7.61 -0.61
C PRO A 585 24.96 7.78 0.49
N ASP A 586 24.51 8.20 1.68
CA ASP A 586 25.40 8.39 2.85
C ASP A 586 25.91 7.04 3.38
N TYR A 587 25.14 5.96 3.16
CA TYR A 587 25.43 4.60 3.63
C TYR A 587 25.16 3.56 2.55
N SER A 588 25.76 2.38 2.72
CA SER A 588 25.49 1.20 1.89
C SER A 588 24.77 0.10 2.68
N PRO A 589 24.08 -0.86 2.01
CA PRO A 589 23.54 -2.03 2.69
C PRO A 589 24.59 -2.78 3.52
N PHE A 590 24.21 -3.31 4.67
CA PHE A 590 25.07 -4.02 5.64
C PHE A 590 26.15 -3.17 6.35
N GLN A 591 26.24 -1.87 6.06
CA GLN A 591 27.17 -1.00 6.75
C GLN A 591 26.75 -0.78 8.21
N ASP A 592 27.69 -0.86 9.14
CA ASP A 592 27.47 -0.43 10.53
C ASP A 592 27.58 1.09 10.62
N THR A 593 26.48 1.74 10.95
CA THR A 593 26.38 3.19 11.07
C THR A 593 26.43 3.70 12.51
N SER A 594 26.62 2.80 13.49
CA SER A 594 26.53 3.13 14.92
C SER A 594 27.60 4.11 15.41
N ALA A 595 28.76 4.14 14.76
CA ALA A 595 29.89 5.02 15.12
C ALA A 595 29.97 6.32 14.29
N ILE A 596 28.99 6.56 13.37
CA ILE A 596 29.02 7.74 12.50
C ILE A 596 28.33 8.90 13.21
N GLU A 597 29.06 10.03 13.33
CA GLU A 597 28.48 11.29 13.81
C GLU A 597 27.49 11.82 12.77
N LYS A 598 26.28 12.15 13.21
CA LYS A 598 25.16 12.52 12.35
C LYS A 598 24.71 13.94 12.65
N ASP A 599 24.69 14.79 11.65
CA ASP A 599 24.05 16.09 11.75
C ASP A 599 22.51 15.98 11.71
N GLU A 600 21.84 17.11 11.88
CA GLU A 600 20.36 17.15 11.92
C GLU A 600 19.73 16.68 10.59
N LEU A 601 20.36 16.98 9.46
CA LEU A 601 19.84 16.57 8.15
C LEU A 601 19.93 15.05 7.97
N VAL A 602 21.06 14.44 8.35
CA VAL A 602 21.25 12.99 8.30
C VAL A 602 20.25 12.29 9.23
N ILE A 603 20.03 12.82 10.45
CA ILE A 603 19.04 12.29 11.39
C ILE A 603 17.63 12.37 10.79
N ALA A 604 17.27 13.48 10.14
CA ALA A 604 15.98 13.65 9.49
C ALA A 604 15.79 12.65 8.33
N LEU A 605 16.82 12.46 7.50
CA LEU A 605 16.80 11.50 6.40
C LEU A 605 16.66 10.06 6.90
N GLU A 606 17.37 9.68 7.94
CA GLU A 606 17.25 8.35 8.54
C GLU A 606 15.87 8.12 9.14
N LYS A 607 15.30 9.11 9.83
CA LYS A 607 13.94 9.01 10.36
C LYS A 607 12.92 8.78 9.25
N LEU A 608 13.05 9.46 8.11
CA LEU A 608 12.19 9.22 6.95
C LEU A 608 12.36 7.81 6.39
N SER A 609 13.57 7.30 6.38
CA SER A 609 13.91 6.00 5.80
C SER A 609 13.64 4.82 6.75
N THR A 610 13.70 5.03 8.08
CA THR A 610 13.46 3.98 9.09
C THR A 610 12.00 3.76 9.41
N VAL A 611 11.09 4.45 8.75
CA VAL A 611 9.66 4.30 8.96
C VAL A 611 9.25 2.85 8.80
N ARG A 612 8.84 2.27 9.90
CA ARG A 612 8.54 0.83 9.99
C ARG A 612 7.32 0.42 9.16
N ARG A 613 6.51 1.38 8.65
CA ARG A 613 5.17 1.08 8.15
C ARG A 613 4.71 1.90 6.93
N GLY A 614 5.46 2.89 6.45
CA GLY A 614 4.95 4.04 5.68
C GLY A 614 4.66 3.86 4.19
N PHE A 615 4.87 2.71 3.57
CA PHE A 615 4.39 2.50 2.21
C PHE A 615 3.51 1.27 2.17
N PRO A 616 2.27 1.46 1.66
CA PRO A 616 1.32 0.39 1.61
C PRO A 616 1.77 -0.67 0.62
N LEU A 617 2.59 -1.57 1.09
CA LEU A 617 2.52 -2.91 0.60
C LEU A 617 1.23 -3.50 1.15
N SER A 618 0.10 -3.06 0.61
CA SER A 618 -1.14 -3.84 0.72
C SER A 618 -0.95 -5.12 -0.10
N LEU A 619 0.07 -5.89 0.28
CA LEU A 619 0.25 -7.28 -0.12
C LEU A 619 -0.79 -8.18 0.56
N LYS A 620 -1.75 -7.58 1.27
CA LYS A 620 -3.01 -8.16 1.66
C LYS A 620 -3.96 -7.99 0.49
N ILE A 621 -3.98 -8.94 -0.38
CA ILE A 621 -5.07 -9.12 -1.34
C ILE A 621 -5.90 -10.28 -0.85
#